data_0f00be49203d9a0704735d2830508698
#
_entry.id   0f00be49203d9a0704735d2830508698
#
_cell.length_a   1.000
_cell.length_b   1.000
_cell.length_c   1.000
_cell.angle_alpha   90.00
_cell.angle_beta   90.00
_cell.angle_gamma   90.00
#
_symmetry.space_group_name_H-M   'P 1'
#
loop_
_entity.id
_entity.type
_entity.pdbx_description
1 polymer ?
#
loop_
_entity_poly.entity_id
_entity_poly.type
_entity_poly.pdbx_seq_one_letter_code
_entity_poly.pdbx_strand_id
1 'polypeptide(L)'
;ARQMQTHQLPKPLMADLLSAFEQDVRMTASQTPYADMTQLLDYCRRSANPVGRLLLHLYGVDHAKALAQSDAICTALQLINFWQDLSQDLPRQRHYLPDADLARHGIARSAVRAQASALTPALQNLLAELHQQARSLMEQGAPLVHQLPGRAGWELRLVVQGGLRVLEHLESMQGRNLYQRIKLRKQELPTLLWRAIRM
;
A
#
# COMPACT_ATOMS: atom_id res chain seq x y z
N ALA A 1 -19.48 17.41 8.59
CA ALA A 1 -19.59 17.88 9.98
C ALA A 1 -20.52 16.97 10.83
N ARG A 2 -21.79 16.75 10.45
CA ARG A 2 -22.77 15.99 11.27
C ARG A 2 -22.31 14.57 11.62
N GLN A 3 -21.85 13.77 10.64
CA GLN A 3 -21.39 12.39 10.86
C GLN A 3 -20.15 12.31 11.76
N MET A 4 -19.24 13.28 11.64
CA MET A 4 -18.08 13.34 12.53
C MET A 4 -18.48 13.55 13.99
N GLN A 5 -19.49 14.36 14.24
CA GLN A 5 -20.03 14.59 15.60
C GLN A 5 -20.79 13.37 16.11
N THR A 6 -21.69 12.80 15.27
CA THR A 6 -22.50 11.63 15.64
C THR A 6 -21.64 10.43 16.03
N HIS A 7 -20.56 10.17 15.31
CA HIS A 7 -19.67 9.04 15.54
C HIS A 7 -18.38 9.42 16.28
N GLN A 8 -18.26 10.64 16.78
CA GLN A 8 -17.10 11.15 17.53
C GLN A 8 -15.78 10.86 16.81
N LEU A 9 -15.74 10.98 15.46
CA LEU A 9 -14.56 10.64 14.68
C LEU A 9 -13.36 11.52 15.05
N PRO A 10 -12.17 10.94 15.26
CA PRO A 10 -10.96 11.67 15.62
C PRO A 10 -10.54 12.67 14.54
N LYS A 11 -10.65 13.97 14.84
CA LYS A 11 -10.29 15.05 13.90
C LYS A 11 -8.86 14.97 13.37
N PRO A 12 -7.83 14.58 14.17
CA PRO A 12 -6.46 14.46 13.67
C PRO A 12 -6.32 13.51 12.48
N LEU A 13 -7.05 12.39 12.46
CA LEU A 13 -7.02 11.43 11.35
C LEU A 13 -7.53 12.04 10.04
N MET A 14 -8.54 12.92 10.13
CA MET A 14 -9.06 13.64 8.96
C MET A 14 -8.07 14.72 8.49
N ALA A 15 -7.38 15.39 9.42
CA ALA A 15 -6.35 16.36 9.09
C ALA A 15 -5.14 15.70 8.41
N ASP A 16 -4.75 14.51 8.88
CA ASP A 16 -3.69 13.70 8.24
C ASP A 16 -4.04 13.37 6.78
N LEU A 17 -5.26 12.89 6.50
CA LEU A 17 -5.73 12.61 5.14
C LEU A 17 -5.68 13.85 4.24
N LEU A 18 -6.17 14.99 4.72
CA LEU A 18 -6.15 16.25 3.96
C LEU A 18 -4.72 16.69 3.67
N SER A 19 -3.82 16.63 4.65
CA SER A 19 -2.41 16.98 4.48
C SER A 19 -1.69 16.05 3.47
N ALA A 20 -2.04 14.77 3.45
CA ALA A 20 -1.51 13.81 2.49
C ALA A 20 -1.99 14.12 1.06
N PHE A 21 -3.27 14.42 0.87
CA PHE A 21 -3.81 14.81 -0.44
C PHE A 21 -3.20 16.12 -0.96
N GLU A 22 -3.03 17.10 -0.06
CA GLU A 22 -2.33 18.34 -0.41
C GLU A 22 -0.87 18.08 -0.83
N GLN A 23 -0.17 17.19 -0.12
CA GLN A 23 1.18 16.76 -0.49
C GLN A 23 1.18 16.07 -1.87
N ASP A 24 0.26 15.16 -2.15
CA ASP A 24 0.19 14.44 -3.43
C ASP A 24 -0.01 15.41 -4.61
N VAL A 25 -0.92 16.37 -4.45
CA VAL A 25 -1.15 17.42 -5.47
C VAL A 25 0.11 18.24 -5.70
N ARG A 26 0.78 18.70 -4.62
CA ARG A 26 1.99 19.50 -4.70
C ARG A 26 3.15 18.74 -5.33
N MET A 27 3.43 17.51 -4.89
CA MET A 27 4.52 16.68 -5.42
C MET A 27 4.29 16.30 -6.87
N THR A 28 3.05 16.00 -7.26
CA THR A 28 2.70 15.72 -8.66
C THR A 28 2.90 16.96 -9.53
N ALA A 29 2.45 18.13 -9.08
CA ALA A 29 2.60 19.38 -9.82
C ALA A 29 4.08 19.80 -10.00
N SER A 30 4.91 19.60 -8.96
CA SER A 30 6.35 19.89 -9.01
C SER A 30 7.19 18.74 -9.55
N GLN A 31 6.59 17.60 -9.87
CA GLN A 31 7.27 16.36 -10.30
C GLN A 31 8.36 15.92 -9.29
N THR A 32 8.16 16.22 -8.00
CA THR A 32 9.11 15.91 -6.96
C THR A 32 8.98 14.44 -6.53
N PRO A 33 10.05 13.63 -6.63
CA PRO A 33 10.02 12.25 -6.16
C PRO A 33 10.16 12.19 -4.63
N TYR A 34 9.89 11.03 -4.05
CA TYR A 34 10.23 10.74 -2.66
C TYR A 34 11.75 10.54 -2.53
N ALA A 35 12.37 11.20 -1.56
CA ALA A 35 13.82 11.13 -1.34
C ALA A 35 14.24 9.72 -0.88
N ASP A 36 13.48 9.14 0.04
CA ASP A 36 13.75 7.82 0.63
C ASP A 36 12.46 7.12 1.08
N MET A 37 12.60 5.89 1.52
CA MET A 37 11.48 5.07 2.03
C MET A 37 10.85 5.68 3.29
N THR A 38 11.60 6.38 4.12
CA THR A 38 11.08 7.04 5.34
C THR A 38 10.04 8.10 4.97
N GLN A 39 10.34 8.92 3.97
CA GLN A 39 9.42 9.94 3.46
C GLN A 39 8.16 9.30 2.83
N LEU A 40 8.31 8.21 2.09
CA LEU A 40 7.19 7.47 1.51
C LEU A 40 6.30 6.83 2.59
N LEU A 41 6.91 6.25 3.62
CA LEU A 41 6.18 5.67 4.75
C LEU A 41 5.46 6.76 5.58
N ASP A 42 6.04 7.96 5.76
CA ASP A 42 5.32 9.08 6.38
C ASP A 42 4.09 9.50 5.57
N TYR A 43 4.20 9.50 4.24
CA TYR A 43 3.04 9.70 3.38
C TYR A 43 1.97 8.60 3.60
N CYS A 44 2.36 7.31 3.64
CA CYS A 44 1.43 6.20 3.92
C CYS A 44 0.76 6.35 5.29
N ARG A 45 1.52 6.77 6.32
CA ARG A 45 1.02 7.04 7.67
C ARG A 45 -0.13 8.06 7.67
N ARG A 46 -0.11 9.04 6.78
CA ARG A 46 -1.13 10.09 6.68
C ARG A 46 -2.20 9.81 5.63
N SER A 47 -1.90 9.06 4.56
CA SER A 47 -2.82 8.80 3.46
C SER A 47 -3.61 7.50 3.60
N ALA A 48 -3.08 6.50 4.29
CA ALA A 48 -3.67 5.17 4.38
C ALA A 48 -4.05 4.77 5.82
N ASN A 49 -3.14 4.93 6.79
CA ASN A 49 -3.37 4.49 8.18
C ASN A 49 -4.59 5.12 8.84
N PRO A 50 -4.93 6.40 8.61
CA PRO A 50 -6.12 6.99 9.18
C PRO A 50 -7.42 6.27 8.79
N VAL A 51 -7.47 5.68 7.60
CA VAL A 51 -8.67 4.93 7.15
C VAL A 51 -8.87 3.70 8.02
N GLY A 52 -7.82 2.91 8.25
CA GLY A 52 -7.87 1.75 9.13
C GLY A 52 -8.21 2.13 10.57
N ARG A 53 -7.59 3.19 11.10
CA ARG A 53 -7.85 3.69 12.45
C ARG A 53 -9.30 4.21 12.63
N LEU A 54 -9.87 4.86 11.60
CA LEU A 54 -11.28 5.27 11.61
C LEU A 54 -12.22 4.06 11.63
N LEU A 55 -11.92 3.02 10.86
CA LEU A 55 -12.69 1.77 10.90
C LEU A 55 -12.61 1.10 12.28
N LEU A 56 -11.41 0.99 12.86
CA LEU A 56 -11.24 0.45 14.21
C LEU A 56 -12.03 1.24 15.25
N HIS A 57 -11.99 2.59 15.17
CA HIS A 57 -12.78 3.46 16.04
C HIS A 57 -14.28 3.15 15.96
N LEU A 58 -14.82 2.96 14.74
CA LEU A 58 -16.22 2.61 14.53
C LEU A 58 -16.59 1.22 15.07
N TYR A 59 -15.64 0.30 15.15
CA TYR A 59 -15.83 -1.03 15.74
C TYR A 59 -15.51 -1.08 17.25
N GLY A 60 -15.12 0.05 17.85
CA GLY A 60 -14.78 0.12 19.28
C GLY A 60 -13.46 -0.61 19.62
N VAL A 61 -12.53 -0.69 18.67
CA VAL A 61 -11.22 -1.33 18.86
C VAL A 61 -10.15 -0.24 18.89
N ASP A 62 -9.54 -0.01 20.06
CA ASP A 62 -8.64 1.13 20.28
C ASP A 62 -7.29 0.76 20.94
N HIS A 63 -7.06 -0.53 21.25
CA HIS A 63 -5.85 -0.93 21.93
C HIS A 63 -4.62 -0.89 20.99
N ALA A 64 -3.45 -0.54 21.55
CA ALA A 64 -2.22 -0.24 20.81
C ALA A 64 -1.81 -1.31 19.79
N LYS A 65 -1.97 -2.60 20.13
CA LYS A 65 -1.62 -3.72 19.24
C LYS A 65 -2.51 -3.73 17.98
N ALA A 66 -3.82 -3.53 18.12
CA ALA A 66 -4.73 -3.49 16.98
C ALA A 66 -4.45 -2.27 16.09
N LEU A 67 -4.19 -1.11 16.68
CA LEU A 67 -3.82 0.09 15.94
C LEU A 67 -2.53 -0.12 15.12
N ALA A 68 -1.48 -0.69 15.74
CA ALA A 68 -0.23 -0.98 15.04
C ALA A 68 -0.41 -2.00 13.89
N GLN A 69 -1.23 -3.04 14.11
CA GLN A 69 -1.53 -4.02 13.06
C GLN A 69 -2.36 -3.43 11.93
N SER A 70 -3.31 -2.56 12.23
CA SER A 70 -4.08 -1.82 11.24
C SER A 70 -3.18 -0.91 10.38
N ASP A 71 -2.28 -0.18 11.03
CA ASP A 71 -1.31 0.68 10.35
C ASP A 71 -0.41 -0.14 9.42
N ALA A 72 0.05 -1.31 9.85
CA ALA A 72 0.86 -2.20 9.04
C ALA A 72 0.10 -2.70 7.78
N ILE A 73 -1.16 -3.12 7.93
CA ILE A 73 -2.01 -3.52 6.78
C ILE A 73 -2.23 -2.34 5.83
N CYS A 74 -2.62 -1.17 6.35
CA CYS A 74 -2.91 0.00 5.53
C CYS A 74 -1.68 0.49 4.78
N THR A 75 -0.51 0.53 5.44
CA THR A 75 0.77 0.86 4.81
C THR A 75 1.12 -0.18 3.74
N ALA A 76 0.99 -1.48 4.02
CA ALA A 76 1.26 -2.54 3.05
C ALA A 76 0.37 -2.40 1.81
N LEU A 77 -0.94 -2.19 1.99
CA LEU A 77 -1.88 -2.02 0.87
C LEU A 77 -1.52 -0.80 0.02
N GLN A 78 -1.11 0.30 0.64
CA GLN A 78 -0.70 1.51 -0.07
C GLN A 78 0.59 1.27 -0.88
N LEU A 79 1.59 0.61 -0.30
CA LEU A 79 2.82 0.24 -1.01
C LEU A 79 2.52 -0.73 -2.17
N ILE A 80 1.69 -1.76 -1.94
CA ILE A 80 1.24 -2.68 -2.98
C ILE A 80 0.60 -1.93 -4.14
N ASN A 81 -0.27 -0.96 -3.84
CA ASN A 81 -0.92 -0.13 -4.86
C ASN A 81 0.11 0.66 -5.67
N PHE A 82 1.11 1.28 -5.04
CA PHE A 82 2.17 1.98 -5.75
C PHE A 82 2.97 1.05 -6.67
N TRP A 83 3.34 -0.14 -6.20
CA TRP A 83 4.07 -1.10 -7.03
C TRP A 83 3.21 -1.70 -8.15
N GLN A 84 1.92 -1.88 -7.90
CA GLN A 84 0.96 -2.36 -8.89
C GLN A 84 0.73 -1.34 -10.02
N ASP A 85 0.75 -0.05 -9.69
CA ASP A 85 0.32 1.04 -10.57
C ASP A 85 1.48 1.77 -11.28
N LEU A 86 2.73 1.27 -11.21
CA LEU A 86 3.89 1.92 -11.84
C LEU A 86 3.66 2.26 -13.32
N SER A 87 3.04 1.36 -14.10
CA SER A 87 2.71 1.61 -15.51
C SER A 87 1.68 2.72 -15.73
N GLN A 88 0.91 3.07 -14.68
CA GLN A 88 -0.13 4.11 -14.72
C GLN A 88 0.36 5.44 -14.14
N ASP A 89 1.17 5.37 -13.08
CA ASP A 89 1.60 6.54 -12.32
C ASP A 89 2.80 7.24 -12.96
N LEU A 90 3.77 6.51 -13.48
CA LEU A 90 4.94 7.10 -14.15
C LEU A 90 4.56 8.04 -15.31
N PRO A 91 3.61 7.71 -16.22
CA PRO A 91 3.16 8.66 -17.26
C PRO A 91 2.47 9.91 -16.71
N ARG A 92 1.93 9.82 -15.47
CA ARG A 92 1.27 10.93 -14.76
C ARG A 92 2.23 11.75 -13.91
N GLN A 93 3.54 11.52 -14.05
CA GLN A 93 4.59 12.18 -13.28
C GLN A 93 4.51 11.88 -11.76
N ARG A 94 3.97 10.74 -11.39
CA ARG A 94 3.91 10.25 -10.01
C ARG A 94 5.05 9.26 -9.78
N HIS A 95 5.98 9.63 -8.89
CA HIS A 95 7.23 8.92 -8.67
C HIS A 95 7.28 8.31 -7.26
N TYR A 96 6.74 7.10 -7.11
CA TYR A 96 6.69 6.40 -5.82
C TYR A 96 7.90 5.49 -5.56
N LEU A 97 8.81 5.31 -6.52
CA LEU A 97 10.10 4.65 -6.26
C LEU A 97 11.08 5.67 -5.64
N PRO A 98 11.54 5.47 -4.37
CA PRO A 98 12.37 6.45 -3.70
C PRO A 98 13.74 6.60 -4.35
N ASP A 99 14.28 7.83 -4.36
CA ASP A 99 15.59 8.12 -4.98
C ASP A 99 16.75 7.40 -4.32
N ALA A 100 16.74 7.30 -2.98
CA ALA A 100 17.79 6.59 -2.24
C ALA A 100 17.84 5.11 -2.61
N ASP A 101 16.68 4.45 -2.81
CA ASP A 101 16.61 3.05 -3.19
C ASP A 101 17.06 2.84 -4.64
N LEU A 102 16.70 3.71 -5.55
CA LEU A 102 17.21 3.70 -6.93
C LEU A 102 18.73 3.87 -6.94
N ALA A 103 19.26 4.84 -6.20
CA ALA A 103 20.71 5.11 -6.13
C ALA A 103 21.48 3.92 -5.53
N ARG A 104 20.96 3.28 -4.48
CA ARG A 104 21.53 2.08 -3.84
C ARG A 104 21.68 0.92 -4.82
N HIS A 105 20.79 0.79 -5.80
CA HIS A 105 20.84 -0.19 -6.87
C HIS A 105 21.56 0.30 -8.14
N GLY A 106 22.15 1.50 -8.12
CA GLY A 106 22.83 2.08 -9.29
C GLY A 106 21.90 2.43 -10.45
N ILE A 107 20.62 2.70 -10.17
CA ILE A 107 19.59 2.96 -11.19
C ILE A 107 19.38 4.48 -11.27
N ALA A 108 19.63 5.06 -12.45
CA ALA A 108 19.27 6.45 -12.70
C ALA A 108 17.73 6.57 -12.79
N ARG A 109 17.14 7.60 -12.12
CA ARG A 109 15.69 7.85 -12.19
C ARG A 109 15.18 7.98 -13.63
N SER A 110 15.96 8.63 -14.51
CA SER A 110 15.62 8.80 -15.92
C SER A 110 15.50 7.48 -16.70
N ALA A 111 16.09 6.39 -16.17
CA ALA A 111 15.97 5.06 -16.75
C ALA A 111 14.65 4.35 -16.36
N VAL A 112 13.93 4.85 -15.34
CA VAL A 112 12.67 4.27 -14.90
C VAL A 112 11.52 4.95 -15.61
N ARG A 113 11.01 4.31 -16.68
CA ARG A 113 9.91 4.83 -17.49
C ARG A 113 8.88 3.73 -17.73
N ALA A 114 7.61 4.08 -17.70
CA ALA A 114 6.56 3.14 -18.09
C ALA A 114 6.77 2.69 -19.55
N GLN A 115 6.63 1.39 -19.79
CA GLN A 115 6.70 0.76 -21.12
C GLN A 115 8.03 0.92 -21.87
N ALA A 116 9.04 1.58 -21.29
CA ALA A 116 10.31 1.87 -21.91
C ALA A 116 11.54 1.53 -21.05
N SER A 117 11.34 1.08 -19.81
CA SER A 117 12.44 0.68 -18.94
C SER A 117 13.03 -0.65 -19.38
N ALA A 118 14.35 -0.73 -19.46
CA ALA A 118 15.00 -2.03 -19.55
C ALA A 118 14.81 -2.79 -18.21
N LEU A 119 14.37 -4.04 -18.26
CA LEU A 119 14.27 -4.90 -17.10
C LEU A 119 15.65 -5.45 -16.71
N THR A 120 16.48 -4.57 -16.15
CA THR A 120 17.81 -4.95 -15.67
C THR A 120 17.73 -5.78 -14.39
N PRO A 121 18.71 -6.65 -14.09
CA PRO A 121 18.77 -7.35 -12.81
C PRO A 121 18.71 -6.40 -11.60
N ALA A 122 19.34 -5.23 -11.68
CA ALA A 122 19.31 -4.21 -10.64
C ALA A 122 17.87 -3.72 -10.35
N LEU A 123 17.11 -3.42 -11.39
CA LEU A 123 15.69 -2.99 -11.26
C LEU A 123 14.80 -4.12 -10.75
N GLN A 124 15.03 -5.35 -11.20
CA GLN A 124 14.29 -6.52 -10.70
C GLN A 124 14.57 -6.77 -9.22
N ASN A 125 15.81 -6.66 -8.78
CA ASN A 125 16.21 -6.81 -7.37
C ASN A 125 15.59 -5.70 -6.50
N LEU A 126 15.63 -4.46 -6.95
CA LEU A 126 14.95 -3.35 -6.25
C LEU A 126 13.47 -3.64 -6.06
N LEU A 127 12.75 -4.00 -7.11
CA LEU A 127 11.32 -4.30 -7.03
C LEU A 127 11.03 -5.49 -6.11
N ALA A 128 11.88 -6.53 -6.14
CA ALA A 128 11.74 -7.68 -5.25
C ALA A 128 11.89 -7.28 -3.76
N GLU A 129 12.86 -6.42 -3.43
CA GLU A 129 13.04 -5.90 -2.07
C GLU A 129 11.81 -5.08 -1.62
N LEU A 130 11.30 -4.21 -2.49
CA LEU A 130 10.11 -3.41 -2.20
C LEU A 130 8.86 -4.28 -1.99
N HIS A 131 8.67 -5.31 -2.82
CA HIS A 131 7.58 -6.27 -2.64
C HIS A 131 7.70 -7.03 -1.32
N GLN A 132 8.91 -7.48 -0.98
CA GLN A 132 9.16 -8.17 0.29
C GLN A 132 8.90 -7.30 1.51
N GLN A 133 9.23 -6.00 1.45
CA GLN A 133 8.90 -5.05 2.51
C GLN A 133 7.38 -4.92 2.71
N ALA A 134 6.62 -4.77 1.62
CA ALA A 134 5.16 -4.70 1.69
C ALA A 134 4.56 -6.01 2.22
N ARG A 135 5.11 -7.17 1.83
CA ARG A 135 4.72 -8.48 2.34
C ARG A 135 4.93 -8.58 3.84
N SER A 136 6.11 -8.21 4.33
CA SER A 136 6.43 -8.24 5.75
C SER A 136 5.46 -7.39 6.58
N LEU A 137 5.12 -6.19 6.12
CA LEU A 137 4.13 -5.32 6.77
C LEU A 137 2.72 -5.97 6.77
N MET A 138 2.31 -6.57 5.66
CA MET A 138 1.02 -7.25 5.56
C MET A 138 0.93 -8.42 6.56
N GLU A 139 1.98 -9.23 6.65
CA GLU A 139 2.07 -10.38 7.56
C GLU A 139 2.10 -9.93 9.03
N GLN A 140 2.80 -8.84 9.36
CA GLN A 140 2.78 -8.25 10.70
C GLN A 140 1.38 -7.77 11.11
N GLY A 141 0.62 -7.21 10.19
CA GLY A 141 -0.74 -6.74 10.42
C GLY A 141 -1.79 -7.84 10.43
N ALA A 142 -1.56 -8.95 9.70
CA ALA A 142 -2.54 -10.01 9.46
C ALA A 142 -3.26 -10.55 10.72
N PRO A 143 -2.62 -10.69 11.90
CA PRO A 143 -3.32 -11.16 13.10
C PRO A 143 -4.48 -10.28 13.57
N LEU A 144 -4.61 -9.05 13.07
CA LEU A 144 -5.75 -8.16 13.36
C LEU A 144 -7.10 -8.81 13.00
N VAL A 145 -7.14 -9.69 12.00
CA VAL A 145 -8.38 -10.35 11.54
C VAL A 145 -9.08 -11.14 12.65
N HIS A 146 -8.34 -11.57 13.69
CA HIS A 146 -8.87 -12.31 14.84
C HIS A 146 -9.34 -11.40 15.98
N GLN A 147 -9.09 -10.11 15.89
CA GLN A 147 -9.42 -9.13 16.92
C GLN A 147 -10.65 -8.29 16.55
N LEU A 148 -11.11 -8.39 15.30
CA LEU A 148 -12.29 -7.68 14.83
C LEU A 148 -13.55 -8.52 14.99
N PRO A 149 -14.68 -7.92 15.40
CA PRO A 149 -15.92 -8.65 15.62
C PRO A 149 -16.58 -9.07 14.29
N GLY A 150 -17.16 -10.26 14.29
CA GLY A 150 -18.11 -10.74 13.29
C GLY A 150 -17.67 -10.56 11.83
N ARG A 151 -18.48 -9.85 11.06
CA ARG A 151 -18.26 -9.63 9.63
C ARG A 151 -16.98 -8.85 9.32
N ALA A 152 -16.59 -7.89 10.15
CA ALA A 152 -15.42 -7.07 9.92
C ALA A 152 -14.12 -7.90 9.87
N GLY A 153 -13.97 -8.89 10.76
CA GLY A 153 -12.83 -9.83 10.72
C GLY A 153 -12.79 -10.64 9.42
N TRP A 154 -13.95 -11.07 8.92
CA TRP A 154 -14.05 -11.79 7.64
C TRP A 154 -13.68 -10.92 6.44
N GLU A 155 -14.18 -9.71 6.38
CA GLU A 155 -13.85 -8.76 5.31
C GLU A 155 -12.35 -8.45 5.32
N LEU A 156 -11.75 -8.26 6.49
CA LEU A 156 -10.32 -7.99 6.61
C LEU A 156 -9.47 -9.19 6.15
N ARG A 157 -9.89 -10.45 6.42
CA ARG A 157 -9.20 -11.65 5.87
C ARG A 157 -9.12 -11.62 4.35
N LEU A 158 -10.23 -11.26 3.69
CA LEU A 158 -10.25 -11.14 2.24
C LEU A 158 -9.36 -10.01 1.72
N VAL A 159 -9.32 -8.87 2.43
CA VAL A 159 -8.43 -7.75 2.11
C VAL A 159 -6.97 -8.18 2.21
N VAL A 160 -6.56 -8.82 3.31
CA VAL A 160 -5.20 -9.31 3.53
C VAL A 160 -4.81 -10.33 2.44
N GLN A 161 -5.68 -11.33 2.19
CA GLN A 161 -5.41 -12.34 1.16
C GLN A 161 -5.38 -11.73 -0.26
N GLY A 162 -6.22 -10.73 -0.53
CA GLY A 162 -6.20 -9.97 -1.78
C GLY A 162 -4.86 -9.24 -1.99
N GLY A 163 -4.39 -8.53 -0.96
CA GLY A 163 -3.09 -7.84 -1.00
C GLY A 163 -1.92 -8.82 -1.20
N LEU A 164 -1.88 -9.92 -0.46
CA LEU A 164 -0.87 -10.96 -0.62
C LEU A 164 -0.91 -11.59 -2.02
N ARG A 165 -2.10 -11.77 -2.59
CA ARG A 165 -2.25 -12.31 -3.93
C ARG A 165 -1.74 -11.36 -5.01
N VAL A 166 -1.98 -10.05 -4.86
CA VAL A 166 -1.39 -9.05 -5.75
C VAL A 166 0.14 -9.08 -5.67
N LEU A 167 0.72 -9.20 -4.48
CA LEU A 167 2.18 -9.35 -4.32
C LEU A 167 2.72 -10.60 -5.02
N GLU A 168 2.07 -11.75 -4.89
CA GLU A 168 2.45 -12.99 -5.61
C GLU A 168 2.50 -12.74 -7.13
N HIS A 169 1.52 -12.03 -7.67
CA HIS A 169 1.52 -11.67 -9.08
C HIS A 169 2.66 -10.70 -9.44
N LEU A 170 2.91 -9.66 -8.61
CA LEU A 170 3.99 -8.71 -8.83
C LEU A 170 5.35 -9.41 -8.84
N GLU A 171 5.59 -10.30 -7.89
CA GLU A 171 6.81 -11.12 -7.81
C GLU A 171 6.99 -12.00 -9.06
N SER A 172 5.91 -12.66 -9.51
CA SER A 172 5.95 -13.49 -10.72
C SER A 172 6.22 -12.71 -12.01
N MET A 173 5.92 -11.41 -12.02
CA MET A 173 6.15 -10.54 -13.17
C MET A 173 7.60 -10.10 -13.33
N GLN A 174 8.42 -10.18 -12.28
CA GLN A 174 9.84 -9.79 -12.33
C GLN A 174 10.07 -8.39 -12.96
N GLY A 175 9.27 -7.40 -12.55
CA GLY A 175 9.34 -6.01 -13.02
C GLY A 175 8.46 -5.67 -14.23
N ARG A 176 7.77 -6.64 -14.86
CA ARG A 176 6.86 -6.36 -15.98
C ARG A 176 5.63 -5.53 -15.62
N ASN A 177 5.40 -5.27 -14.31
CA ASN A 177 4.43 -4.29 -13.81
C ASN A 177 4.72 -2.85 -14.28
N LEU A 178 5.93 -2.56 -14.77
CA LEU A 178 6.25 -1.32 -15.49
C LEU A 178 5.57 -1.20 -16.87
N TYR A 179 5.17 -2.32 -17.46
CA TYR A 179 4.50 -2.35 -18.76
C TYR A 179 2.99 -2.46 -18.66
N GLN A 180 2.49 -3.15 -17.65
CA GLN A 180 1.05 -3.39 -17.50
C GLN A 180 0.64 -3.52 -16.05
N ARG A 181 -0.54 -3.00 -15.73
CA ARG A 181 -1.17 -3.14 -14.42
C ARG A 181 -1.74 -4.55 -14.22
N ILE A 182 -1.43 -5.16 -13.08
CA ILE A 182 -2.07 -6.39 -12.64
C ILE A 182 -3.47 -6.09 -12.12
N LYS A 183 -4.41 -7.01 -12.39
CA LYS A 183 -5.75 -7.03 -11.79
C LYS A 183 -6.08 -8.44 -11.35
N LEU A 184 -6.61 -8.59 -10.15
CA LEU A 184 -7.16 -9.87 -9.71
C LEU A 184 -8.35 -10.25 -10.59
N ARG A 185 -8.38 -11.52 -11.02
CA ARG A 185 -9.45 -12.06 -11.87
C ARG A 185 -10.53 -12.69 -11.00
N LYS A 186 -11.77 -12.67 -11.45
CA LYS A 186 -12.90 -13.33 -10.74
C LYS A 186 -12.64 -14.82 -10.46
N GLN A 187 -11.87 -15.49 -11.30
CA GLN A 187 -11.49 -16.89 -11.15
C GLN A 187 -10.62 -17.16 -9.92
N GLU A 188 -10.01 -16.12 -9.31
CA GLU A 188 -9.17 -16.24 -8.12
C GLU A 188 -9.98 -16.15 -6.82
N LEU A 189 -11.26 -15.73 -6.89
CA LEU A 189 -12.13 -15.62 -5.73
C LEU A 189 -12.22 -16.91 -4.89
N PRO A 190 -12.37 -18.12 -5.48
CA PRO A 190 -12.39 -19.34 -4.69
C PRO A 190 -11.11 -19.56 -3.88
N THR A 191 -9.95 -19.28 -4.47
CA THR A 191 -8.65 -19.38 -3.80
C THR A 191 -8.53 -18.36 -2.66
N LEU A 192 -8.97 -17.12 -2.87
CA LEU A 192 -8.97 -16.07 -1.84
C LEU A 192 -9.89 -16.45 -0.67
N LEU A 193 -11.10 -16.93 -0.96
CA LEU A 193 -12.05 -17.42 0.05
C LEU A 193 -11.47 -18.57 0.86
N TRP A 194 -10.91 -19.58 0.19
CA TRP A 194 -10.30 -20.72 0.86
C TRP A 194 -9.13 -20.32 1.78
N ARG A 195 -8.26 -19.41 1.31
CA ARG A 195 -7.17 -18.87 2.13
C ARG A 195 -7.69 -18.04 3.31
N ALA A 196 -8.74 -17.24 3.11
CA ALA A 196 -9.36 -16.45 4.17
C ALA A 196 -9.99 -17.34 5.27
N ILE A 197 -10.55 -18.50 4.91
CA ILE A 197 -11.08 -19.48 5.86
C ILE A 197 -9.95 -20.06 6.75
N ARG A 198 -8.76 -20.25 6.19
CA ARG A 198 -7.62 -20.87 6.89
C ARG A 198 -6.75 -19.86 7.65
N MET A 199 -7.08 -18.61 7.58
CA MET A 199 -6.47 -17.55 8.37
C MET A 199 -7.01 -17.59 9.81
#